data_f05f751395ca69974821d38678dc8a0a
#
_entry.id   f05f751395ca69974821d38678dc8a0a
#
_cell.length_a   1.000
_cell.length_b   1.000
_cell.length_c   1.000
_cell.angle_alpha   90.00
_cell.angle_beta   90.00
_cell.angle_gamma   90.00
#
_symmetry.space_group_name_H-M   'P 1'
#
loop_
_entity.id
_entity.type
_entity.pdbx_description
1 polymer ?
#
loop_
_entity_poly.entity_id
_entity_poly.type
_entity_poly.pdbx_seq_one_letter_code
_entity_poly.pdbx_strand_id
1 'polypeptide(L)'
;MIAFVSGRVAAVGLTSVVLEVGGVGLDLQCTPDTIAGLRVGSQATLPTSMVVREDSLTLFGFADDDEKQMFELVQTASGVGPKLAQAMLAVHRPEALRRAVSSDDVKTLTTVPGIGQKGAQRIILELRDRIGSPHQTSRPETHDPRSVSDWQSQVQAGLVGLGWSSREADRAVTEVTPVAEQMPTPDVAQLLRAALRTLSKA
;
A
#
# COMPACT_ATOMS: atom_id res chain seq x y z
N MET A 1 -10.80 -11.10 5.66
CA MET A 1 -10.43 -9.81 5.08
C MET A 1 -10.62 -9.88 3.57
N ILE A 2 -11.16 -8.84 2.92
CA ILE A 2 -11.34 -8.77 1.46
C ILE A 2 -10.11 -8.07 0.88
N ALA A 3 -9.33 -8.79 0.05
CA ALA A 3 -8.10 -8.25 -0.54
C ALA A 3 -8.38 -7.45 -1.83
N PHE A 4 -9.31 -7.95 -2.65
CA PHE A 4 -9.79 -7.31 -3.88
C PHE A 4 -11.22 -7.74 -4.16
N VAL A 5 -11.91 -6.98 -5.01
CA VAL A 5 -13.20 -7.36 -5.59
C VAL A 5 -13.03 -7.37 -7.10
N SER A 6 -13.41 -8.50 -7.73
CA SER A 6 -13.39 -8.68 -9.18
C SER A 6 -14.79 -9.00 -9.68
N GLY A 7 -15.29 -8.20 -10.61
CA GLY A 7 -16.65 -8.36 -11.13
C GLY A 7 -16.98 -7.40 -12.25
N ARG A 8 -18.22 -7.46 -12.72
CA ARG A 8 -18.74 -6.53 -13.72
C ARG A 8 -19.13 -5.20 -13.06
N VAL A 9 -18.75 -4.09 -13.62
CA VAL A 9 -19.19 -2.76 -13.18
C VAL A 9 -20.68 -2.62 -13.47
N ALA A 10 -21.50 -2.65 -12.42
CA ALA A 10 -22.95 -2.54 -12.53
C ALA A 10 -23.41 -1.07 -12.52
N ALA A 11 -22.77 -0.24 -11.71
CA ALA A 11 -23.06 1.19 -11.65
C ALA A 11 -21.78 1.98 -11.27
N VAL A 12 -21.71 3.23 -11.72
CA VAL A 12 -20.65 4.19 -11.40
C VAL A 12 -21.30 5.43 -10.83
N GLY A 13 -21.00 5.76 -9.57
CA GLY A 13 -21.43 6.97 -8.87
C GLY A 13 -20.36 8.05 -8.87
N LEU A 14 -20.58 9.11 -8.09
CA LEU A 14 -19.61 10.19 -7.93
C LEU A 14 -18.47 9.83 -6.96
N THR A 15 -18.77 8.98 -5.97
CA THR A 15 -17.82 8.60 -4.90
C THR A 15 -17.73 7.10 -4.70
N SER A 16 -18.51 6.31 -5.44
CA SER A 16 -18.51 4.86 -5.32
C SER A 16 -18.79 4.17 -6.66
N VAL A 17 -18.45 2.91 -6.72
CA VAL A 17 -18.76 2.00 -7.82
C VAL A 17 -19.43 0.75 -7.29
N VAL A 18 -20.41 0.21 -8.01
CA VAL A 18 -21.01 -1.09 -7.70
C VAL A 18 -20.41 -2.14 -8.63
N LEU A 19 -19.73 -3.13 -8.04
CA LEU A 19 -19.28 -4.32 -8.75
C LEU A 19 -20.24 -5.49 -8.49
N GLU A 20 -20.73 -6.09 -9.56
CA GLU A 20 -21.51 -7.31 -9.48
C GLU A 20 -20.61 -8.54 -9.45
N VAL A 21 -20.73 -9.32 -8.38
CA VAL A 21 -19.98 -10.56 -8.16
C VAL A 21 -20.96 -11.68 -7.86
N GLY A 22 -21.13 -12.60 -8.80
CA GLY A 22 -22.04 -13.75 -8.62
C GLY A 22 -23.50 -13.38 -8.33
N GLY A 23 -24.00 -12.29 -8.89
CA GLY A 23 -25.36 -11.80 -8.67
C GLY A 23 -25.52 -10.89 -7.44
N VAL A 24 -24.43 -10.60 -6.71
CA VAL A 24 -24.42 -9.66 -5.59
C VAL A 24 -23.74 -8.36 -6.01
N GLY A 25 -24.40 -7.22 -5.79
CA GLY A 25 -23.80 -5.89 -5.98
C GLY A 25 -23.04 -5.44 -4.74
N LEU A 26 -21.74 -5.27 -4.86
CA LEU A 26 -20.88 -4.72 -3.81
C LEU A 26 -20.61 -3.24 -4.10
N ASP A 27 -20.96 -2.35 -3.16
CA ASP A 27 -20.69 -0.91 -3.25
C ASP A 27 -19.31 -0.61 -2.65
N LEU A 28 -18.39 -0.09 -3.48
CA LEU A 28 -17.03 0.28 -3.07
C LEU A 28 -16.87 1.79 -3.14
N GLN A 29 -16.48 2.39 -2.04
CA GLN A 29 -16.08 3.80 -1.99
C GLN A 29 -14.72 3.97 -2.68
N CYS A 30 -14.65 4.82 -3.69
CA CYS A 30 -13.46 4.99 -4.51
C CYS A 30 -13.05 6.46 -4.62
N THR A 31 -11.77 6.69 -4.93
CA THR A 31 -11.30 8.02 -5.29
C THR A 31 -11.80 8.43 -6.69
N PRO A 32 -11.89 9.72 -7.01
CA PRO A 32 -12.26 10.18 -8.35
C PRO A 32 -11.36 9.61 -9.46
N ASP A 33 -10.06 9.46 -9.20
CA ASP A 33 -9.11 8.89 -10.17
C ASP A 33 -9.44 7.41 -10.45
N THR A 34 -9.74 6.62 -9.42
CA THR A 34 -10.17 5.22 -9.56
C THR A 34 -11.48 5.12 -10.37
N ILE A 35 -12.47 5.97 -10.06
CA ILE A 35 -13.78 5.98 -10.73
C ILE A 35 -13.64 6.37 -12.22
N ALA A 36 -12.79 7.34 -12.54
CA ALA A 36 -12.57 7.80 -13.90
C ALA A 36 -12.08 6.69 -14.86
N GLY A 37 -11.40 5.68 -14.33
CA GLY A 37 -10.93 4.52 -15.08
C GLY A 37 -12.00 3.46 -15.35
N LEU A 38 -13.20 3.56 -14.74
CA LEU A 38 -14.22 2.51 -14.77
C LEU A 38 -15.34 2.85 -15.76
N ARG A 39 -15.90 1.82 -16.39
CA ARG A 39 -17.03 1.94 -17.31
C ARG A 39 -18.11 0.89 -16.97
N VAL A 40 -19.35 1.32 -16.92
CA VAL A 40 -20.50 0.42 -16.72
C VAL A 40 -20.51 -0.69 -17.78
N GLY A 41 -20.71 -1.92 -17.34
CA GLY A 41 -20.71 -3.12 -18.18
C GLY A 41 -19.34 -3.78 -18.36
N SER A 42 -18.22 -3.09 -18.09
CA SER A 42 -16.87 -3.68 -18.19
C SER A 42 -16.56 -4.57 -16.98
N GLN A 43 -15.60 -5.47 -17.15
CA GLN A 43 -14.98 -6.19 -16.04
C GLN A 43 -13.93 -5.31 -15.38
N ALA A 44 -13.90 -5.31 -14.05
CA ALA A 44 -12.91 -4.62 -13.26
C ALA A 44 -12.46 -5.46 -12.07
N THR A 45 -11.21 -5.28 -11.67
CA THR A 45 -10.65 -5.83 -10.42
C THR A 45 -10.07 -4.67 -9.64
N LEU A 46 -10.61 -4.41 -8.46
CA LEU A 46 -10.18 -3.34 -7.59
C LEU A 46 -9.55 -3.91 -6.32
N PRO A 47 -8.28 -3.62 -6.03
CA PRO A 47 -7.74 -3.80 -4.69
C PRO A 47 -8.67 -3.17 -3.66
N THR A 48 -8.93 -3.85 -2.55
CA THR A 48 -10.00 -3.44 -1.63
C THR A 48 -9.50 -3.47 -0.19
N SER A 49 -9.89 -2.47 0.60
CA SER A 49 -9.78 -2.45 2.05
C SER A 49 -11.15 -2.41 2.68
N MET A 50 -11.42 -3.31 3.65
CA MET A 50 -12.69 -3.38 4.35
C MET A 50 -12.56 -2.76 5.74
N VAL A 51 -13.36 -1.76 6.01
CA VAL A 51 -13.46 -1.13 7.31
C VAL A 51 -14.73 -1.62 8.01
N VAL A 52 -14.54 -2.24 9.16
CA VAL A 52 -15.63 -2.77 10.01
C VAL A 52 -15.81 -1.86 11.20
N ARG A 53 -17.05 -1.44 11.47
CA ARG A 53 -17.46 -0.70 12.67
C ARG A 53 -18.65 -1.40 13.30
N GLU A 54 -19.07 -0.96 14.46
CA GLU A 54 -20.21 -1.55 15.18
C GLU A 54 -21.50 -1.53 14.35
N ASP A 55 -21.68 -0.48 13.55
CA ASP A 55 -22.92 -0.19 12.80
C ASP A 55 -22.75 -0.26 11.28
N SER A 56 -21.55 -0.54 10.78
CA SER A 56 -21.29 -0.49 9.33
C SER A 56 -20.13 -1.36 8.85
N LEU A 57 -20.31 -1.87 7.63
CA LEU A 57 -19.26 -2.51 6.84
C LEU A 57 -19.05 -1.66 5.58
N THR A 58 -17.87 -1.08 5.43
CA THR A 58 -17.55 -0.24 4.27
C THR A 58 -16.39 -0.84 3.48
N LEU A 59 -16.58 -0.98 2.18
CA LEU A 59 -15.53 -1.37 1.24
C LEU A 59 -14.95 -0.12 0.59
N PHE A 60 -13.63 0.00 0.58
CA PHE A 60 -12.89 1.02 -0.15
C PHE A 60 -12.16 0.35 -1.30
N GLY A 61 -12.40 0.81 -2.52
CA GLY A 61 -11.78 0.28 -3.74
C GLY A 61 -10.75 1.26 -4.29
N PHE A 62 -9.67 0.72 -4.85
CA PHE A 62 -8.49 1.47 -5.30
C PHE A 62 -8.13 1.08 -6.73
N ALA A 63 -7.46 1.99 -7.44
CA ALA A 63 -7.00 1.74 -8.81
C ALA A 63 -5.91 0.67 -8.85
N ASP A 64 -5.03 0.65 -7.83
CA ASP A 64 -3.93 -0.28 -7.70
C ASP A 64 -3.58 -0.57 -6.23
N ASP A 65 -2.63 -1.49 -6.04
CA ASP A 65 -2.18 -1.88 -4.69
C ASP A 65 -1.39 -0.77 -3.99
N ASP A 66 -0.75 0.14 -4.72
CA ASP A 66 -0.02 1.26 -4.13
C ASP A 66 -0.97 2.27 -3.49
N GLU A 67 -2.08 2.58 -4.16
CA GLU A 67 -3.14 3.44 -3.61
C GLU A 67 -3.76 2.80 -2.36
N LYS A 68 -4.03 1.48 -2.38
CA LYS A 68 -4.52 0.74 -1.22
C LYS A 68 -3.54 0.77 -0.06
N GLN A 69 -2.26 0.48 -0.31
CA GLN A 69 -1.22 0.50 0.74
C GLN A 69 -1.08 1.88 1.37
N MET A 70 -1.14 2.93 0.56
CA MET A 70 -1.12 4.31 1.06
C MET A 70 -2.35 4.61 1.91
N PHE A 71 -3.54 4.18 1.50
CA PHE A 71 -4.76 4.33 2.30
C PHE A 71 -4.64 3.66 3.68
N GLU A 72 -4.11 2.44 3.71
CA GLU A 72 -3.92 1.70 4.96
C GLU A 72 -2.82 2.35 5.83
N LEU A 73 -1.74 2.81 5.21
CA LEU A 73 -0.62 3.45 5.90
C LEU A 73 -1.03 4.76 6.57
N VAL A 74 -1.70 5.67 5.86
CA VAL A 74 -2.05 6.98 6.43
C VAL A 74 -3.03 6.86 7.60
N GLN A 75 -3.85 5.82 7.64
CA GLN A 75 -4.75 5.54 8.78
C GLN A 75 -4.03 5.11 10.05
N THR A 76 -2.74 4.77 9.97
CA THR A 76 -1.93 4.49 11.17
C THR A 76 -1.54 5.74 11.91
N ALA A 77 -1.68 6.93 11.29
CA ALA A 77 -1.45 8.20 11.95
C ALA A 77 -2.65 8.62 12.79
N SER A 78 -2.37 9.14 13.99
CA SER A 78 -3.38 9.56 14.96
C SER A 78 -4.31 10.63 14.38
N GLY A 79 -5.61 10.38 14.42
CA GLY A 79 -6.64 11.28 13.90
C GLY A 79 -6.91 11.13 12.40
N VAL A 80 -6.28 10.19 11.73
CA VAL A 80 -6.59 9.87 10.33
C VAL A 80 -7.48 8.63 10.28
N GLY A 81 -8.78 8.86 10.08
CA GLY A 81 -9.73 7.78 9.82
C GLY A 81 -9.91 7.52 8.32
N PRO A 82 -10.70 6.48 7.95
CA PRO A 82 -10.89 6.07 6.55
C PRO A 82 -11.38 7.21 5.64
N LYS A 83 -12.32 8.04 6.11
CA LYS A 83 -12.82 9.18 5.33
C LYS A 83 -11.75 10.21 5.03
N LEU A 84 -10.88 10.49 6.01
CA LEU A 84 -9.78 11.44 5.82
C LEU A 84 -8.69 10.84 4.94
N ALA A 85 -8.37 9.55 5.11
CA ALA A 85 -7.45 8.83 4.24
C ALA A 85 -7.92 8.84 2.77
N GLN A 86 -9.21 8.61 2.53
CA GLN A 86 -9.81 8.70 1.20
C GLN A 86 -9.71 10.13 0.63
N ALA A 87 -9.98 11.16 1.46
CA ALA A 87 -9.82 12.55 1.04
C ALA A 87 -8.38 12.91 0.69
N MET A 88 -7.39 12.39 1.43
CA MET A 88 -5.97 12.56 1.11
C MET A 88 -5.65 11.99 -0.27
N LEU A 89 -6.12 10.79 -0.58
CA LEU A 89 -5.90 10.13 -1.87
C LEU A 89 -6.72 10.74 -3.01
N ALA A 90 -7.87 11.34 -2.72
CA ALA A 90 -8.64 12.07 -3.71
C ALA A 90 -7.97 13.38 -4.16
N VAL A 91 -7.16 14.00 -3.27
CA VAL A 91 -6.46 15.26 -3.56
C VAL A 91 -5.03 15.00 -4.05
N HIS A 92 -4.37 13.99 -3.52
CA HIS A 92 -2.97 13.67 -3.80
C HIS A 92 -2.77 12.19 -4.13
N ARG A 93 -2.06 11.91 -5.20
CA ARG A 93 -1.60 10.54 -5.50
C ARG A 93 -0.62 10.05 -4.44
N PRO A 94 -0.48 8.73 -4.26
CA PRO A 94 0.42 8.13 -3.26
C PRO A 94 1.84 8.72 -3.29
N GLU A 95 2.39 8.90 -4.47
CA GLU A 95 3.73 9.45 -4.67
C GLU A 95 3.87 10.91 -4.19
N ALA A 96 2.83 11.72 -4.35
CA ALA A 96 2.82 13.10 -3.85
C ALA A 96 2.75 13.12 -2.31
N LEU A 97 2.00 12.20 -1.70
CA LEU A 97 1.93 12.05 -0.25
C LEU A 97 3.28 11.60 0.32
N ARG A 98 3.96 10.63 -0.32
CA ARG A 98 5.32 10.20 0.07
C ARG A 98 6.29 11.37 0.04
N ARG A 99 6.28 12.14 -1.04
CA ARG A 99 7.12 13.34 -1.16
C ARG A 99 6.82 14.36 -0.09
N ALA A 100 5.55 14.68 0.13
CA ALA A 100 5.15 15.67 1.13
C ALA A 100 5.61 15.29 2.54
N VAL A 101 5.49 14.02 2.91
CA VAL A 101 5.94 13.53 4.22
C VAL A 101 7.47 13.50 4.32
N SER A 102 8.18 13.04 3.29
CA SER A 102 9.65 12.97 3.33
C SER A 102 10.34 14.34 3.28
N SER A 103 9.69 15.36 2.69
CA SER A 103 10.21 16.74 2.63
C SER A 103 9.62 17.68 3.68
N ASP A 104 8.87 17.19 4.67
CA ASP A 104 8.17 17.99 5.68
C ASP A 104 7.23 19.06 5.10
N ASP A 105 6.60 18.77 3.95
CA ASP A 105 5.74 19.73 3.26
C ASP A 105 4.33 19.78 3.88
N VAL A 106 4.21 20.55 4.95
CA VAL A 106 2.95 20.83 5.66
C VAL A 106 1.93 21.47 4.72
N LYS A 107 2.38 22.32 3.76
CA LYS A 107 1.46 23.05 2.88
C LYS A 107 0.69 22.08 1.98
N THR A 108 1.35 21.12 1.37
CA THR A 108 0.71 20.11 0.53
C THR A 108 -0.34 19.34 1.33
N LEU A 109 -0.05 18.89 2.54
CA LEU A 109 -1.03 18.16 3.34
C LEU A 109 -2.22 19.04 3.78
N THR A 110 -2.03 20.33 4.02
CA THR A 110 -3.12 21.24 4.39
C THR A 110 -4.07 21.59 3.23
N THR A 111 -3.76 21.23 2.00
CA THR A 111 -4.73 21.34 0.88
C THR A 111 -5.85 20.31 0.99
N VAL A 112 -5.67 19.26 1.78
CA VAL A 112 -6.68 18.23 2.01
C VAL A 112 -7.75 18.77 2.98
N PRO A 113 -9.03 18.77 2.60
CA PRO A 113 -10.10 19.16 3.51
C PRO A 113 -10.08 18.35 4.80
N GLY A 114 -10.09 19.02 5.95
CA GLY A 114 -10.02 18.38 7.26
C GLY A 114 -8.62 18.25 7.85
N ILE A 115 -7.56 18.63 7.13
CA ILE A 115 -6.20 18.67 7.64
C ILE A 115 -5.75 20.12 7.86
N GLY A 116 -5.63 20.51 9.13
CA GLY A 116 -5.03 21.80 9.53
C GLY A 116 -3.53 21.66 9.78
N GLN A 117 -2.83 22.77 9.99
CA GLN A 117 -1.37 22.81 10.22
C GLN A 117 -0.90 21.82 11.28
N LYS A 118 -1.54 21.79 12.47
CA LYS A 118 -1.17 20.87 13.55
C LYS A 118 -1.38 19.40 13.17
N GLY A 119 -2.46 19.12 12.44
CA GLY A 119 -2.75 17.78 11.92
C GLY A 119 -1.69 17.32 10.91
N ALA A 120 -1.34 18.18 9.95
CA ALA A 120 -0.32 17.90 8.95
C ALA A 120 1.04 17.62 9.59
N GLN A 121 1.48 18.44 10.54
CA GLN A 121 2.75 18.23 11.26
C GLN A 121 2.77 16.90 12.01
N ARG A 122 1.67 16.54 12.67
CA ARG A 122 1.56 15.24 13.36
C ARG A 122 1.59 14.07 12.39
N ILE A 123 0.85 14.13 11.30
CA ILE A 123 0.85 13.09 10.25
C ILE A 123 2.26 12.89 9.70
N ILE A 124 2.97 13.97 9.37
CA ILE A 124 4.36 13.92 8.91
C ILE A 124 5.25 13.22 9.92
N LEU A 125 5.20 13.64 11.18
CA LEU A 125 6.03 13.06 12.23
C LEU A 125 5.79 11.56 12.43
N GLU A 126 4.54 11.13 12.43
CA GLU A 126 4.16 9.74 12.67
C GLU A 126 4.39 8.82 11.46
N LEU A 127 4.37 9.37 10.23
CA LEU A 127 4.57 8.58 9.01
C LEU A 127 5.98 8.62 8.44
N ARG A 128 6.84 9.56 8.87
CA ARG A 128 8.17 9.78 8.30
C ARG A 128 9.00 8.50 8.14
N ASP A 129 9.05 7.68 9.18
CA ASP A 129 9.86 6.45 9.21
C ASP A 129 9.16 5.24 8.57
N ARG A 130 7.88 5.40 8.19
CA ARG A 130 7.01 4.32 7.73
C ARG A 130 6.59 4.44 6.27
N ILE A 131 6.62 5.66 5.72
CA ILE A 131 6.03 5.95 4.41
C ILE A 131 6.89 5.43 3.24
N GLY A 132 8.12 5.01 3.52
CA GLY A 132 9.08 4.55 2.50
C GLY A 132 9.67 5.72 1.69
N SER A 133 10.74 5.44 0.98
CA SER A 133 11.28 6.40 0.01
C SER A 133 10.34 6.54 -1.19
N PRO A 134 10.24 7.73 -1.79
CA PRO A 134 9.51 7.90 -3.04
C PRO A 134 10.05 6.91 -4.06
N HIS A 135 9.23 5.95 -4.48
CA HIS A 135 9.59 5.11 -5.60
C HIS A 135 9.58 6.00 -6.85
N GLN A 136 10.70 6.05 -7.55
CA GLN A 136 10.67 6.49 -8.95
C GLN A 136 9.67 5.56 -9.63
N THR A 137 8.66 6.16 -10.27
CA THR A 137 7.62 5.45 -11.02
C THR A 137 8.26 4.45 -11.96
N SER A 138 8.46 3.25 -11.49
CA SER A 138 8.75 2.11 -12.35
C SER A 138 7.43 1.81 -13.07
N ARG A 139 7.40 2.15 -14.35
CA ARG A 139 6.47 1.61 -15.35
C ARG A 139 6.21 0.14 -15.00
N PRO A 140 5.00 -0.41 -15.20
CA PRO A 140 4.78 -1.82 -14.97
C PRO A 140 5.75 -2.60 -15.86
N GLU A 141 6.89 -2.94 -15.30
CA GLU A 141 7.79 -3.89 -15.91
C GLU A 141 7.11 -5.25 -15.74
N THR A 142 6.78 -5.84 -16.87
CA THR A 142 6.50 -7.26 -16.98
C THR A 142 7.53 -7.98 -16.13
N HIS A 143 7.07 -8.63 -15.06
CA HIS A 143 7.92 -9.44 -14.20
C HIS A 143 8.71 -10.42 -15.07
N ASP A 144 9.94 -10.07 -15.36
CA ASP A 144 10.94 -11.05 -15.79
C ASP A 144 11.50 -11.72 -14.53
N PRO A 145 11.28 -13.02 -14.31
CA PRO A 145 11.69 -13.71 -13.08
C PRO A 145 13.22 -13.85 -12.92
N ARG A 146 14.01 -13.10 -13.65
CA ARG A 146 15.47 -13.31 -13.77
C ARG A 146 16.35 -12.18 -13.26
N SER A 147 15.84 -11.12 -12.63
CA SER A 147 16.71 -10.10 -12.05
C SER A 147 17.27 -10.55 -10.71
N VAL A 148 18.56 -10.78 -10.69
CA VAL A 148 19.36 -11.27 -9.53
C VAL A 148 19.32 -10.29 -8.34
N SER A 149 18.86 -9.05 -8.53
CA SER A 149 18.76 -8.03 -7.47
C SER A 149 17.40 -8.02 -6.73
N ASP A 150 16.44 -8.83 -7.13
CA ASP A 150 15.07 -8.80 -6.59
C ASP A 150 14.91 -9.59 -5.28
N TRP A 151 15.71 -10.66 -5.05
CA TRP A 151 15.58 -11.49 -3.86
C TRP A 151 15.88 -10.75 -2.55
N GLN A 152 16.82 -9.79 -2.55
CA GLN A 152 17.15 -8.99 -1.37
C GLN A 152 15.97 -8.16 -0.92
N SER A 153 15.34 -7.45 -1.86
CA SER A 153 14.13 -6.66 -1.61
C SER A 153 12.97 -7.52 -1.12
N GLN A 154 12.80 -8.72 -1.70
CA GLN A 154 11.74 -9.65 -1.31
C GLN A 154 11.97 -10.22 0.10
N VAL A 155 13.20 -10.60 0.44
CA VAL A 155 13.55 -11.07 1.80
C VAL A 155 13.40 -9.95 2.82
N GLN A 156 13.87 -8.73 2.51
CA GLN A 156 13.71 -7.56 3.36
C GLN A 156 12.23 -7.26 3.63
N ALA A 157 11.41 -7.19 2.56
CA ALA A 157 9.97 -6.96 2.69
C ALA A 157 9.28 -8.06 3.52
N GLY A 158 9.69 -9.32 3.33
CA GLY A 158 9.21 -10.45 4.13
C GLY A 158 9.51 -10.31 5.61
N LEU A 159 10.74 -9.91 5.98
CA LEU A 159 11.14 -9.70 7.37
C LEU A 159 10.39 -8.54 8.02
N VAL A 160 10.25 -7.41 7.30
CA VAL A 160 9.49 -6.26 7.78
C VAL A 160 8.01 -6.62 7.95
N GLY A 161 7.44 -7.38 7.03
CA GLY A 161 6.07 -7.90 7.13
C GLY A 161 5.84 -8.85 8.31
N LEU A 162 6.91 -9.51 8.80
CA LEU A 162 6.90 -10.34 10.00
C LEU A 162 7.15 -9.56 11.31
N GLY A 163 7.33 -8.23 11.23
CA GLY A 163 7.43 -7.34 12.38
C GLY A 163 8.85 -6.90 12.78
N TRP A 164 9.87 -7.27 11.99
CA TRP A 164 11.24 -6.80 12.21
C TRP A 164 11.41 -5.37 11.69
N SER A 165 12.29 -4.58 12.32
CA SER A 165 12.62 -3.24 11.84
C SER A 165 13.41 -3.30 10.51
N SER A 166 13.31 -2.26 9.68
CA SER A 166 14.07 -2.19 8.42
C SER A 166 15.57 -2.38 8.63
N ARG A 167 16.11 -1.83 9.73
CA ARG A 167 17.54 -1.95 10.06
C ARG A 167 17.96 -3.40 10.40
N GLU A 168 17.10 -4.14 11.10
CA GLU A 168 17.33 -5.56 11.41
C GLU A 168 17.19 -6.41 10.15
N ALA A 169 16.19 -6.11 9.31
CA ALA A 169 15.98 -6.76 8.03
C ALA A 169 17.20 -6.57 7.10
N ASP A 170 17.75 -5.35 7.00
CA ASP A 170 18.95 -5.04 6.20
C ASP A 170 20.17 -5.85 6.66
N ARG A 171 20.38 -5.93 7.98
CA ARG A 171 21.46 -6.75 8.55
C ARG A 171 21.31 -8.21 8.19
N ALA A 172 20.12 -8.77 8.38
CA ALA A 172 19.83 -10.16 8.08
C ALA A 172 19.99 -10.48 6.59
N VAL A 173 19.58 -9.58 5.69
CA VAL A 173 19.80 -9.70 4.24
C VAL A 173 21.30 -9.73 3.93
N THR A 174 22.09 -8.86 4.55
CA THR A 174 23.54 -8.82 4.38
C THR A 174 24.19 -10.14 4.84
N GLU A 175 23.76 -10.70 5.97
CA GLU A 175 24.27 -11.95 6.50
C GLU A 175 23.94 -13.17 5.63
N VAL A 176 22.82 -13.17 4.91
CA VAL A 176 22.44 -14.30 4.05
C VAL A 176 22.93 -14.14 2.60
N THR A 177 23.51 -13.00 2.23
CA THR A 177 24.07 -12.77 0.89
C THR A 177 25.09 -13.84 0.47
N PRO A 178 26.05 -14.25 1.32
CA PRO A 178 27.00 -15.32 0.95
C PRO A 178 26.33 -16.67 0.68
N VAL A 179 25.17 -16.92 1.31
CA VAL A 179 24.39 -18.15 1.06
C VAL A 179 23.67 -18.06 -0.29
N ALA A 180 23.16 -16.88 -0.65
CA ALA A 180 22.52 -16.65 -1.93
C ALA A 180 23.50 -16.78 -3.11
N GLU A 181 24.75 -16.32 -2.94
CA GLU A 181 25.82 -16.43 -3.95
C GLU A 181 26.23 -17.87 -4.26
N GLN A 182 26.00 -18.81 -3.35
CA GLN A 182 26.26 -20.24 -3.53
C GLN A 182 25.12 -20.96 -4.25
N MET A 183 23.98 -20.29 -4.50
CA MET A 183 22.83 -20.87 -5.18
C MET A 183 22.87 -20.53 -6.68
N PRO A 184 22.62 -21.50 -7.58
CA PRO A 184 22.49 -21.21 -9.02
C PRO A 184 21.38 -20.19 -9.33
N THR A 185 20.32 -20.22 -8.54
CA THR A 185 19.18 -19.28 -8.52
C THR A 185 18.82 -19.04 -7.06
N PRO A 186 18.83 -17.78 -6.58
CA PRO A 186 18.44 -17.46 -5.20
C PRO A 186 17.00 -17.88 -4.91
N ASP A 187 16.80 -18.77 -3.94
CA ASP A 187 15.48 -19.15 -3.45
C ASP A 187 15.08 -18.25 -2.28
N VAL A 188 14.14 -17.33 -2.53
CA VAL A 188 13.66 -16.35 -1.55
C VAL A 188 13.14 -17.03 -0.29
N ALA A 189 12.44 -18.17 -0.39
CA ALA A 189 11.89 -18.87 0.77
C ALA A 189 13.00 -19.47 1.64
N GLN A 190 14.05 -20.01 1.04
CA GLN A 190 15.21 -20.52 1.79
C GLN A 190 16.01 -19.39 2.43
N LEU A 191 16.24 -18.30 1.69
CA LEU A 191 16.96 -17.13 2.18
C LEU A 191 16.20 -16.41 3.32
N LEU A 192 14.88 -16.29 3.23
CA LEU A 192 14.05 -15.75 4.30
C LEU A 192 14.14 -16.62 5.58
N ARG A 193 14.08 -17.95 5.44
CA ARG A 193 14.26 -18.86 6.58
C ARG A 193 15.64 -18.75 7.20
N ALA A 194 16.69 -18.60 6.37
CA ALA A 194 18.05 -18.39 6.85
C ALA A 194 18.16 -17.06 7.62
N ALA A 195 17.62 -15.96 7.07
CA ALA A 195 17.60 -14.66 7.69
C ALA A 195 16.85 -14.64 9.04
N LEU A 196 15.71 -15.33 9.12
CA LEU A 196 15.00 -15.48 10.40
C LEU A 196 15.80 -16.22 11.46
N ARG A 197 16.63 -17.21 11.04
CA ARG A 197 17.51 -17.93 11.98
C ARG A 197 18.65 -17.07 12.51
N THR A 198 19.16 -16.12 11.74
CA THR A 198 20.19 -15.18 12.21
C THR A 198 19.60 -14.22 13.23
N LEU A 199 18.39 -13.70 12.97
CA LEU A 199 17.68 -12.78 13.87
C LEU A 199 17.19 -13.44 15.17
N SER A 200 16.92 -14.74 15.17
CA SER A 200 16.50 -15.48 16.38
C SER A 200 17.65 -15.86 17.30
N LYS A 201 18.91 -15.69 16.88
CA LYS A 201 20.11 -15.96 17.66
C LYS A 201 20.75 -14.73 18.28
N ALA A 202 20.27 -13.55 17.92
CA ALA A 202 20.70 -12.26 18.44
C ALA A 202 19.76 -11.78 19.56
#